data_0018b529d5817083151586452a2d455c
#
_entry.id   0018b529d5817083151586452a2d455c
#
_cell.length_a   1.000
_cell.length_b   1.000
_cell.length_c   1.000
_cell.angle_alpha   90.00
_cell.angle_beta   90.00
_cell.angle_gamma   90.00
#
_symmetry.space_group_name_H-M   'P 1'
#
loop_
_entity.id
_entity.type
_entity.pdbx_description
1 polymer ?
#
loop_
_entity_poly.entity_id
_entity_poly.type
_entity_poly.pdbx_seq_one_letter_code
_entity_poly.pdbx_strand_id
1 'polypeptide(L)'
;VHADGFARKLGASRIVVPRGAGVFSALGFLVAPIAYEVSRTRIAPLAELEPGDFDEFYRDLEEEAERVVRSAAADAPISFERAAEVRYLGQGSTVRVPLDGEISSDTIAEKFLAEYQARYGEAYEDQEIQLATLRVTAVADRPIPEIALPFGNGGGDAASKGEREAYDPDTGAMIAHKVYRVESLPAGAVLDGPAIVEEDSSTLVIGARARAEVDPRGWITVELEG
;
A
#
# COMPACT_ATOMS: atom_id res chain seq x y z
N VAL A 1 11.65 1.09 -15.92
CA VAL A 1 11.59 1.26 -17.40
C VAL A 1 10.24 1.81 -17.84
N HIS A 2 9.11 1.28 -17.38
CA HIS A 2 7.78 1.65 -17.90
C HIS A 2 7.03 2.71 -17.07
N ALA A 3 7.66 3.28 -16.05
CA ALA A 3 7.00 4.17 -15.10
C ALA A 3 6.42 5.44 -15.77
N ASP A 4 7.15 6.06 -16.68
CA ASP A 4 6.71 7.24 -17.43
C ASP A 4 5.44 6.94 -18.23
N GLY A 5 5.49 5.98 -19.16
CA GLY A 5 4.34 5.62 -19.99
C GLY A 5 3.12 5.13 -19.18
N PHE A 6 3.36 4.47 -18.03
CA PHE A 6 2.27 4.04 -17.15
C PHE A 6 1.63 5.21 -16.41
N ALA A 7 2.45 6.11 -15.85
CA ALA A 7 1.97 7.30 -15.16
C ALA A 7 1.13 8.21 -16.08
N ARG A 8 1.60 8.44 -17.32
CA ARG A 8 0.85 9.22 -18.33
C ARG A 8 -0.51 8.58 -18.65
N LYS A 9 -0.57 7.25 -18.80
CA LYS A 9 -1.86 6.55 -19.03
C LYS A 9 -2.84 6.67 -17.87
N LEU A 10 -2.32 6.81 -16.65
CA LEU A 10 -3.13 7.04 -15.45
C LEU A 10 -3.48 8.51 -15.21
N GLY A 11 -2.96 9.43 -16.02
CA GLY A 11 -3.11 10.88 -15.81
C GLY A 11 -2.34 11.40 -14.60
N ALA A 12 -1.31 10.68 -14.14
CA ALA A 12 -0.43 11.14 -13.07
C ALA A 12 0.58 12.15 -13.63
N SER A 13 0.78 13.24 -12.92
CA SER A 13 1.76 14.28 -13.29
C SER A 13 3.13 14.07 -12.65
N ARG A 14 3.26 13.10 -11.74
CA ARG A 14 4.47 12.88 -10.95
C ARG A 14 4.73 11.40 -10.70
N ILE A 15 6.02 11.03 -10.71
CA ILE A 15 6.51 9.71 -10.31
C ILE A 15 7.53 9.91 -9.19
N VAL A 16 7.45 9.10 -8.13
CA VAL A 16 8.48 9.07 -7.09
C VAL A 16 9.16 7.70 -7.12
N VAL A 17 10.48 7.72 -7.28
CA VAL A 17 11.32 6.52 -7.35
C VAL A 17 12.22 6.49 -6.14
N PRO A 18 11.96 5.62 -5.14
CA PRO A 18 12.82 5.50 -3.98
C PRO A 18 14.15 4.82 -4.35
N ARG A 19 15.15 4.99 -3.50
CA ARG A 19 16.38 4.19 -3.55
C ARG A 19 16.05 2.71 -3.35
N GLY A 20 16.72 1.84 -4.09
CA GLY A 20 16.44 0.42 -4.05
C GLY A 20 15.08 0.04 -4.64
N ALA A 21 14.56 0.81 -5.60
CA ALA A 21 13.24 0.59 -6.20
C ALA A 21 13.04 -0.85 -6.70
N GLY A 22 14.11 -1.49 -7.21
CA GLY A 22 14.09 -2.88 -7.68
C GLY A 22 13.88 -3.92 -6.58
N VAL A 23 14.16 -3.58 -5.32
CA VAL A 23 14.02 -4.44 -4.14
C VAL A 23 13.13 -3.81 -3.06
N PHE A 24 12.34 -2.79 -3.40
CA PHE A 24 11.58 -1.99 -2.44
C PHE A 24 10.54 -2.81 -1.66
N SER A 25 10.01 -3.87 -2.25
CA SER A 25 9.14 -4.82 -1.55
C SER A 25 9.84 -5.51 -0.38
N ALA A 26 11.13 -5.81 -0.49
CA ALA A 26 11.89 -6.38 0.61
C ALA A 26 12.04 -5.39 1.78
N LEU A 27 12.21 -4.09 1.48
CA LEU A 27 12.16 -3.05 2.51
C LEU A 27 10.79 -2.97 3.17
N GLY A 28 9.70 -3.12 2.40
CA GLY A 28 8.36 -3.21 2.92
C GLY A 28 8.18 -4.34 3.94
N PHE A 29 8.75 -5.52 3.69
CA PHE A 29 8.74 -6.63 4.65
C PHE A 29 9.50 -6.32 5.95
N LEU A 30 10.59 -5.57 5.88
CA LEU A 30 11.36 -5.21 7.08
C LEU A 30 10.60 -4.24 8.00
N VAL A 31 9.76 -3.38 7.44
CA VAL A 31 8.98 -2.39 8.19
C VAL A 31 7.52 -2.81 8.43
N ALA A 32 7.07 -3.88 7.80
CA ALA A 32 5.72 -4.39 7.99
C ALA A 32 5.50 -4.79 9.46
N PRO A 33 4.31 -4.51 10.02
CA PRO A 33 3.96 -4.98 11.34
C PRO A 33 3.93 -6.52 11.37
N ILE A 34 4.31 -7.12 12.50
CA ILE A 34 4.03 -8.53 12.74
C ILE A 34 2.55 -8.63 13.07
N ALA A 35 1.79 -9.13 12.14
CA ALA A 35 0.33 -9.24 12.27
C ALA A 35 -0.15 -10.59 11.75
N TYR A 36 -1.27 -11.05 12.30
CA TYR A 36 -1.93 -12.27 11.85
C TYR A 36 -3.44 -12.10 11.90
N GLU A 37 -4.12 -12.38 10.79
CA GLU A 37 -5.57 -12.33 10.69
C GLU A 37 -6.15 -13.75 10.82
N VAL A 38 -7.14 -13.90 11.69
CA VAL A 38 -8.00 -15.08 11.81
C VAL A 38 -9.40 -14.70 11.37
N SER A 39 -10.04 -15.58 10.65
CA SER A 39 -11.42 -15.39 10.23
C SER A 39 -12.26 -16.64 10.46
N ARG A 40 -13.53 -16.45 10.82
CA ARG A 40 -14.49 -17.54 11.04
C ARG A 40 -15.81 -17.24 10.34
N THR A 41 -16.23 -18.12 9.48
CA THR A 41 -17.53 -18.01 8.80
C THR A 41 -18.65 -18.26 9.78
N ARG A 42 -19.62 -17.34 9.86
CA ARG A 42 -20.84 -17.44 10.65
C ARG A 42 -21.98 -16.81 9.85
N ILE A 43 -22.66 -17.62 9.06
CA ILE A 43 -23.80 -17.16 8.26
C ILE A 43 -25.04 -17.15 9.14
N ALA A 44 -25.54 -15.95 9.46
CA ALA A 44 -26.74 -15.75 10.24
C ALA A 44 -27.39 -14.39 9.91
N PRO A 45 -28.74 -14.28 9.98
CA PRO A 45 -29.40 -12.98 10.00
C PRO A 45 -28.84 -12.14 11.15
N LEU A 46 -28.47 -10.89 10.85
CA LEU A 46 -27.83 -10.03 11.87
C LEU A 46 -28.76 -9.76 13.05
N ALA A 47 -30.05 -9.64 12.78
CA ALA A 47 -31.08 -9.40 13.79
C ALA A 47 -31.32 -10.57 14.77
N GLU A 48 -30.82 -11.76 14.47
CA GLU A 48 -30.93 -12.94 15.34
C GLU A 48 -29.75 -13.11 16.30
N LEU A 49 -28.71 -12.26 16.19
CA LEU A 49 -27.52 -12.34 17.01
C LEU A 49 -27.62 -11.40 18.22
N GLU A 50 -27.32 -11.95 19.38
CA GLU A 50 -27.28 -11.20 20.64
C GLU A 50 -25.89 -10.60 20.89
N PRO A 51 -25.74 -9.50 21.64
CA PRO A 51 -24.43 -8.92 21.95
C PRO A 51 -23.42 -9.92 22.55
N GLY A 52 -23.88 -10.84 23.41
CA GLY A 52 -23.05 -11.87 24.01
C GLY A 52 -22.43 -12.85 23.02
N ASP A 53 -23.07 -13.08 21.88
CA ASP A 53 -22.53 -13.94 20.81
C ASP A 53 -21.26 -13.32 20.21
N PHE A 54 -21.26 -12.01 20.02
CA PHE A 54 -20.10 -11.30 19.47
C PHE A 54 -18.90 -11.33 20.42
N ASP A 55 -19.13 -11.16 21.73
CA ASP A 55 -18.07 -11.21 22.73
C ASP A 55 -17.41 -12.58 22.76
N GLU A 56 -18.17 -13.67 22.67
CA GLU A 56 -17.63 -15.02 22.64
C GLU A 56 -16.83 -15.28 21.37
N PHE A 57 -17.38 -14.92 20.18
CA PHE A 57 -16.73 -15.13 18.91
C PHE A 57 -15.42 -14.36 18.79
N TYR A 58 -15.41 -13.07 19.17
CA TYR A 58 -14.21 -12.25 19.07
C TYR A 58 -13.14 -12.67 20.07
N ARG A 59 -13.51 -13.05 21.29
CA ARG A 59 -12.55 -13.57 22.27
C ARG A 59 -11.79 -14.79 21.74
N ASP A 60 -12.50 -15.76 21.16
CA ASP A 60 -11.90 -16.97 20.61
C ASP A 60 -10.93 -16.66 19.45
N LEU A 61 -11.33 -15.72 18.56
CA LEU A 61 -10.50 -15.29 17.45
C LEU A 61 -9.27 -14.51 17.90
N GLU A 62 -9.41 -13.67 18.93
CA GLU A 62 -8.31 -12.92 19.53
C GLU A 62 -7.29 -13.84 20.17
N GLU A 63 -7.72 -14.82 20.96
CA GLU A 63 -6.83 -15.82 21.57
C GLU A 63 -6.07 -16.63 20.52
N GLU A 64 -6.73 -16.97 19.40
CA GLU A 64 -6.08 -17.68 18.29
C GLU A 64 -5.07 -16.80 17.58
N ALA A 65 -5.43 -15.58 17.23
CA ALA A 65 -4.57 -14.62 16.54
C ALA A 65 -3.36 -14.21 17.40
N GLU A 66 -3.61 -13.92 18.69
CA GLU A 66 -2.56 -13.57 19.63
C GLU A 66 -1.52 -14.69 19.77
N ARG A 67 -1.93 -15.93 19.89
CA ARG A 67 -1.02 -17.09 20.02
C ARG A 67 -0.03 -17.16 18.86
N VAL A 68 -0.50 -16.87 17.63
CA VAL A 68 0.36 -16.86 16.44
C VAL A 68 1.33 -15.68 16.48
N VAL A 69 0.83 -14.47 16.77
CA VAL A 69 1.68 -13.26 16.83
C VAL A 69 2.73 -13.38 17.94
N ARG A 70 2.38 -13.93 19.12
CA ARG A 70 3.30 -14.19 20.23
C ARG A 70 4.47 -15.11 19.85
N SER A 71 4.28 -16.02 18.91
CA SER A 71 5.38 -16.89 18.46
C SER A 71 6.51 -16.11 17.75
N ALA A 72 6.20 -14.95 17.20
CA ALA A 72 7.15 -14.09 16.48
C ALA A 72 7.51 -12.80 17.25
N ALA A 73 6.69 -12.39 18.22
CA ALA A 73 6.83 -11.14 18.98
C ALA A 73 6.37 -11.35 20.45
N ALA A 74 7.10 -12.20 21.21
CA ALA A 74 6.69 -12.68 22.53
C ALA A 74 6.36 -11.57 23.53
N ASP A 75 7.18 -10.51 23.58
CA ASP A 75 7.12 -9.46 24.59
C ASP A 75 6.47 -8.16 24.09
N ALA A 76 6.07 -8.10 22.80
CA ALA A 76 5.46 -6.89 22.27
C ALA A 76 4.02 -6.71 22.76
N PRO A 77 3.55 -5.49 23.04
CA PRO A 77 2.14 -5.21 23.19
C PRO A 77 1.36 -5.63 21.93
N ILE A 78 0.18 -6.19 22.11
CA ILE A 78 -0.67 -6.61 20.99
C ILE A 78 -1.94 -5.80 21.01
N SER A 79 -2.31 -5.26 19.86
CA SER A 79 -3.61 -4.66 19.60
C SER A 79 -4.42 -5.54 18.66
N PHE A 80 -5.76 -5.41 18.72
CA PHE A 80 -6.67 -6.15 17.89
C PHE A 80 -7.51 -5.22 17.03
N GLU A 81 -7.58 -5.54 15.76
CA GLU A 81 -8.51 -4.94 14.81
C GLU A 81 -9.61 -5.95 14.50
N ARG A 82 -10.86 -5.57 14.75
CA ARG A 82 -12.03 -6.40 14.52
C ARG A 82 -12.77 -5.95 13.27
N ALA A 83 -13.32 -6.89 12.51
CA ALA A 83 -14.18 -6.60 11.38
C ALA A 83 -15.23 -7.70 11.18
N ALA A 84 -16.33 -7.34 10.54
CA ALA A 84 -17.34 -8.28 10.05
C ALA A 84 -17.47 -8.16 8.54
N GLU A 85 -17.64 -9.28 7.85
CA GLU A 85 -18.12 -9.35 6.48
C GLU A 85 -19.63 -9.46 6.49
N VAL A 86 -20.29 -8.47 5.93
CA VAL A 86 -21.76 -8.32 6.01
C VAL A 86 -22.31 -8.12 4.61
N ARG A 87 -23.54 -8.57 4.37
CA ARG A 87 -24.23 -8.44 3.09
C ARG A 87 -25.73 -8.35 3.28
N TYR A 88 -26.45 -7.91 2.27
CA TYR A 88 -27.89 -8.15 2.22
C TYR A 88 -28.18 -9.63 1.96
N LEU A 89 -29.29 -10.13 2.50
CA LEU A 89 -29.74 -11.50 2.26
C LEU A 89 -29.89 -11.76 0.76
N GLY A 90 -29.29 -12.87 0.29
CA GLY A 90 -29.28 -13.23 -1.13
C GLY A 90 -28.19 -12.57 -1.99
N GLN A 91 -27.43 -11.62 -1.43
CA GLN A 91 -26.30 -11.01 -2.14
C GLN A 91 -25.09 -11.96 -2.17
N GLY A 92 -24.40 -12.04 -3.31
CA GLY A 92 -23.21 -12.89 -3.48
C GLY A 92 -21.94 -12.32 -2.89
N SER A 93 -21.80 -10.99 -2.82
CA SER A 93 -20.62 -10.29 -2.29
C SER A 93 -20.88 -9.71 -0.91
N THR A 94 -19.84 -9.61 -0.10
CA THR A 94 -19.86 -8.99 1.22
C THR A 94 -19.22 -7.61 1.21
N VAL A 95 -19.54 -6.80 2.19
CA VAL A 95 -18.84 -5.57 2.55
C VAL A 95 -18.13 -5.79 3.88
N ARG A 96 -16.84 -5.47 3.95
CA ARG A 96 -16.08 -5.49 5.18
C ARG A 96 -16.41 -4.25 6.01
N VAL A 97 -16.89 -4.46 7.21
CA VAL A 97 -17.26 -3.44 8.19
C VAL A 97 -16.23 -3.46 9.31
N PRO A 98 -15.41 -2.42 9.49
CA PRO A 98 -14.51 -2.33 10.63
C PRO A 98 -15.32 -2.07 11.91
N LEU A 99 -14.92 -2.76 13.00
CA LEU A 99 -15.63 -2.72 14.27
C LEU A 99 -14.71 -2.18 15.37
N ASP A 100 -15.11 -1.10 15.96
CA ASP A 100 -14.48 -0.43 17.10
C ASP A 100 -15.55 -0.09 18.15
N GLY A 101 -15.19 -0.09 19.42
CA GLY A 101 -16.11 0.17 20.53
C GLY A 101 -17.07 -1.00 20.80
N GLU A 102 -18.30 -0.66 21.13
CA GLU A 102 -19.37 -1.63 21.41
C GLU A 102 -19.81 -2.35 20.11
N ILE A 103 -19.87 -3.68 20.16
CA ILE A 103 -20.26 -4.50 19.02
C ILE A 103 -21.64 -5.10 19.29
N SER A 104 -22.60 -4.71 18.45
CA SER A 104 -23.98 -5.22 18.47
C SER A 104 -24.51 -5.33 17.06
N SER A 105 -25.62 -6.02 16.90
CA SER A 105 -26.32 -6.12 15.60
C SER A 105 -26.64 -4.74 15.04
N ASP A 106 -27.08 -3.81 15.89
CA ASP A 106 -27.44 -2.45 15.49
C ASP A 106 -26.23 -1.65 15.03
N THR A 107 -25.10 -1.68 15.77
CA THR A 107 -23.89 -0.97 15.40
C THR A 107 -23.26 -1.52 14.13
N ILE A 108 -23.34 -2.84 13.91
CA ILE A 108 -22.89 -3.48 12.68
C ILE A 108 -23.77 -3.06 11.49
N ALA A 109 -25.10 -3.06 11.67
CA ALA A 109 -26.04 -2.65 10.63
C ALA A 109 -25.83 -1.20 10.21
N GLU A 110 -25.71 -0.28 11.18
CA GLU A 110 -25.44 1.14 10.91
C GLU A 110 -24.16 1.32 10.10
N LYS A 111 -23.07 0.73 10.54
CA LYS A 111 -21.78 0.80 9.84
C LYS A 111 -21.83 0.14 8.45
N PHE A 112 -22.54 -0.98 8.31
CA PHE A 112 -22.75 -1.63 7.02
C PHE A 112 -23.47 -0.72 6.03
N LEU A 113 -24.57 -0.10 6.44
CA LEU A 113 -25.33 0.82 5.60
C LEU A 113 -24.46 2.02 5.16
N ALA A 114 -23.67 2.57 6.06
CA ALA A 114 -22.74 3.67 5.74
C ALA A 114 -21.66 3.25 4.72
N GLU A 115 -21.01 2.10 4.94
CA GLU A 115 -19.99 1.57 4.02
C GLU A 115 -20.59 1.19 2.66
N TYR A 116 -21.80 0.62 2.67
CA TYR A 116 -22.51 0.24 1.46
C TYR A 116 -22.90 1.48 0.64
N GLN A 117 -23.46 2.50 1.30
CA GLN A 117 -23.76 3.80 0.69
C GLN A 117 -22.53 4.47 0.08
N ALA A 118 -21.41 4.47 0.81
CA ALA A 118 -20.16 5.06 0.34
C ALA A 118 -19.60 4.34 -0.90
N ARG A 119 -19.78 3.02 -0.96
CA ARG A 119 -19.24 2.19 -2.04
C ARG A 119 -20.12 2.13 -3.30
N TYR A 120 -21.44 2.09 -3.11
CA TYR A 120 -22.40 1.84 -4.19
C TYR A 120 -23.33 3.03 -4.50
N GLY A 121 -23.29 4.08 -3.68
CA GLY A 121 -24.07 5.29 -3.87
C GLY A 121 -25.48 5.23 -3.27
N GLU A 122 -25.97 4.05 -2.88
CA GLU A 122 -27.30 3.84 -2.31
C GLU A 122 -27.27 2.65 -1.33
N ALA A 123 -28.01 2.73 -0.23
CA ALA A 123 -28.20 1.66 0.74
C ALA A 123 -29.70 1.44 1.02
N TYR A 124 -30.08 0.23 1.42
CA TYR A 124 -31.49 -0.20 1.58
C TYR A 124 -31.75 -0.59 3.02
N GLU A 125 -32.40 0.30 3.78
CA GLU A 125 -32.68 0.10 5.20
C GLU A 125 -33.71 -1.02 5.48
N ASP A 126 -34.61 -1.28 4.52
CA ASP A 126 -35.69 -2.29 4.65
C ASP A 126 -35.24 -3.71 4.28
N GLN A 127 -33.99 -3.88 3.83
CA GLN A 127 -33.50 -5.20 3.44
C GLN A 127 -32.82 -5.91 4.61
N GLU A 128 -33.09 -7.22 4.71
CA GLU A 128 -32.49 -8.08 5.72
C GLU A 128 -30.98 -8.15 5.54
N ILE A 129 -30.24 -7.89 6.64
CA ILE A 129 -28.79 -7.92 6.68
C ILE A 129 -28.33 -9.26 7.27
N GLN A 130 -27.31 -9.85 6.62
CA GLN A 130 -26.74 -11.12 7.00
C GLN A 130 -25.26 -10.97 7.35
N LEU A 131 -24.88 -11.44 8.54
CA LEU A 131 -23.48 -11.68 8.86
C LEU A 131 -22.96 -12.87 8.06
N ALA A 132 -21.77 -12.78 7.51
CA ALA A 132 -21.14 -13.87 6.76
C ALA A 132 -19.85 -14.38 7.43
N THR A 133 -18.97 -13.48 7.87
CA THR A 133 -17.67 -13.84 8.45
C THR A 133 -17.24 -12.80 9.48
N LEU A 134 -16.68 -13.28 10.57
CA LEU A 134 -16.00 -12.45 11.57
C LEU A 134 -14.49 -12.51 11.35
N ARG A 135 -13.78 -11.40 11.57
CA ARG A 135 -12.34 -11.28 11.40
C ARG A 135 -11.71 -10.57 12.56
N VAL A 136 -10.54 -11.05 12.96
CA VAL A 136 -9.66 -10.39 13.92
C VAL A 136 -8.25 -10.37 13.34
N THR A 137 -7.62 -9.21 13.36
CA THR A 137 -6.19 -9.06 13.10
C THR A 137 -5.51 -8.69 14.40
N ALA A 138 -4.64 -9.58 14.90
CA ALA A 138 -3.74 -9.25 16.00
C ALA A 138 -2.47 -8.59 15.42
N VAL A 139 -2.08 -7.45 15.97
CA VAL A 139 -0.92 -6.67 15.51
C VAL A 139 0.02 -6.46 16.67
N ALA A 140 1.28 -6.86 16.52
CA ALA A 140 2.31 -6.55 17.50
C ALA A 140 2.77 -5.11 17.35
N ASP A 141 2.58 -4.31 18.41
CA ASP A 141 3.10 -2.95 18.49
C ASP A 141 4.61 -2.99 18.74
N ARG A 142 5.37 -2.69 17.70
CA ARG A 142 6.82 -2.58 17.76
C ARG A 142 7.28 -1.33 17.02
N PRO A 143 8.39 -0.70 17.45
CA PRO A 143 8.94 0.42 16.72
C PRO A 143 9.32 -0.01 15.30
N ILE A 144 8.90 0.80 14.32
CA ILE A 144 9.32 0.61 12.93
C ILE A 144 10.83 0.87 12.85
N PRO A 145 11.64 -0.09 12.36
CA PRO A 145 13.06 0.12 12.24
C PRO A 145 13.36 1.27 11.27
N GLU A 146 14.25 2.17 11.66
CA GLU A 146 14.74 3.19 10.76
C GLU A 146 15.69 2.54 9.75
N ILE A 147 15.27 2.46 8.49
CA ILE A 147 16.09 1.90 7.41
C ILE A 147 16.78 3.04 6.69
N ALA A 148 18.06 3.25 7.01
CA ALA A 148 18.92 4.14 6.26
C ALA A 148 19.53 3.38 5.07
N LEU A 149 19.05 3.65 3.86
CA LEU A 149 19.73 3.18 2.67
C LEU A 149 20.96 4.06 2.42
N PRO A 150 22.15 3.47 2.14
CA PRO A 150 23.34 4.24 1.85
C PRO A 150 23.07 5.18 0.67
N PHE A 151 23.20 6.48 0.91
CA PHE A 151 23.14 7.51 -0.13
C PHE A 151 24.55 8.09 -0.26
N GLY A 152 25.12 7.99 -1.47
CA GLY A 152 26.41 8.59 -1.73
C GLY A 152 26.31 10.12 -1.62
N ASN A 153 27.01 10.71 -0.69
CA ASN A 153 27.21 12.17 -0.62
C ASN A 153 28.13 12.60 -1.76
N GLY A 154 27.78 12.28 -3.00
CA GLY A 154 28.48 12.75 -4.19
C GLY A 154 28.41 14.29 -4.21
N GLY A 155 29.45 14.95 -3.75
CA GLY A 155 29.60 16.39 -3.94
C GLY A 155 30.01 16.63 -5.38
N GLY A 156 29.18 17.34 -6.16
CA GLY A 156 29.50 17.70 -7.53
C GLY A 156 28.27 17.71 -8.44
N ASP A 157 28.44 18.08 -9.68
CA ASP A 157 27.41 18.04 -10.70
C ASP A 157 27.09 16.58 -11.08
N ALA A 158 25.83 16.29 -11.44
CA ALA A 158 25.43 15.00 -11.97
C ALA A 158 26.24 14.68 -13.25
N ALA A 159 27.19 13.77 -13.14
CA ALA A 159 28.01 13.37 -14.27
C ALA A 159 27.35 12.22 -15.04
N SER A 160 27.08 12.47 -16.34
CA SER A 160 26.65 11.38 -17.25
C SER A 160 27.82 10.44 -17.51
N LYS A 161 27.59 9.13 -17.51
CA LYS A 161 28.58 8.12 -17.90
C LYS A 161 28.62 7.86 -19.42
N GLY A 162 27.76 8.53 -20.20
CA GLY A 162 27.65 8.37 -21.65
C GLY A 162 26.21 8.48 -22.13
N GLU A 163 25.97 8.04 -23.35
CA GLU A 163 24.67 8.03 -23.99
C GLU A 163 24.30 6.63 -24.48
N ARG A 164 23.00 6.37 -24.56
CA ARG A 164 22.43 5.12 -25.09
C ARG A 164 21.19 5.44 -25.89
N GLU A 165 21.01 4.81 -27.05
CA GLU A 165 19.76 4.84 -27.77
C GLU A 165 18.72 3.98 -27.05
N ALA A 166 17.56 4.57 -26.78
CA ALA A 166 16.41 3.90 -26.22
C ALA A 166 15.12 4.42 -26.86
N TYR A 167 14.08 3.60 -26.85
CA TYR A 167 12.77 4.01 -27.34
C TYR A 167 12.15 5.05 -26.41
N ASP A 168 11.78 6.17 -27.00
CA ASP A 168 11.03 7.22 -26.29
C ASP A 168 9.58 7.23 -26.76
N PRO A 169 8.60 6.99 -25.85
CA PRO A 169 7.19 6.94 -26.23
C PRO A 169 6.62 8.29 -26.66
N ASP A 170 7.20 9.42 -26.22
CA ASP A 170 6.74 10.75 -26.58
C ASP A 170 7.05 11.10 -28.04
N THR A 171 8.20 10.68 -28.52
CA THR A 171 8.63 10.89 -29.91
C THR A 171 8.26 9.73 -30.83
N GLY A 172 7.97 8.54 -30.26
CA GLY A 172 7.72 7.31 -31.00
C GLY A 172 8.94 6.75 -31.74
N ALA A 173 10.16 7.14 -31.32
CA ALA A 173 11.43 6.83 -31.98
C ALA A 173 12.51 6.36 -31.00
N MET A 174 13.56 5.75 -31.56
CA MET A 174 14.82 5.52 -30.83
C MET A 174 15.59 6.83 -30.81
N ILE A 175 15.89 7.36 -29.62
CA ILE A 175 16.64 8.58 -29.43
C ILE A 175 17.74 8.41 -28.38
N ALA A 176 18.77 9.24 -28.44
CA ALA A 176 19.86 9.23 -27.47
C ALA A 176 19.40 9.71 -26.10
N HIS A 177 19.62 8.91 -25.08
CA HIS A 177 19.38 9.22 -23.67
C HIS A 177 20.72 9.36 -22.96
N LYS A 178 20.89 10.42 -22.17
CA LYS A 178 22.02 10.51 -21.23
C LYS A 178 21.88 9.45 -20.15
N VAL A 179 22.96 8.75 -19.85
CA VAL A 179 22.95 7.65 -18.86
C VAL A 179 23.70 8.08 -17.61
N TYR A 180 23.06 7.88 -16.46
CA TYR A 180 23.60 8.19 -15.14
C TYR A 180 23.61 6.93 -14.26
N ARG A 181 24.52 6.88 -13.31
CA ARG A 181 24.47 5.94 -12.19
C ARG A 181 23.83 6.64 -11.00
N VAL A 182 22.88 5.97 -10.36
CA VAL A 182 22.16 6.55 -9.22
C VAL A 182 23.12 6.95 -8.08
N GLU A 183 24.21 6.19 -7.89
CA GLU A 183 25.24 6.45 -6.86
C GLU A 183 26.03 7.73 -7.13
N SER A 184 26.07 8.19 -8.40
CA SER A 184 26.78 9.42 -8.78
C SER A 184 25.91 10.67 -8.74
N LEU A 185 24.62 10.53 -8.42
CA LEU A 185 23.69 11.66 -8.36
C LEU A 185 23.70 12.30 -6.96
N PRO A 186 24.13 13.57 -6.81
CA PRO A 186 24.04 14.27 -5.53
C PRO A 186 22.61 14.69 -5.22
N ALA A 187 22.32 14.97 -3.95
CA ALA A 187 21.09 15.63 -3.55
C ALA A 187 20.96 16.99 -4.26
N GLY A 188 19.76 17.32 -4.73
CA GLY A 188 19.50 18.52 -5.53
C GLY A 188 19.90 18.41 -7.00
N ALA A 189 20.43 17.26 -7.45
CA ALA A 189 20.70 17.06 -8.88
C ALA A 189 19.40 17.11 -9.68
N VAL A 190 19.45 17.80 -10.81
CA VAL A 190 18.35 17.93 -11.76
C VAL A 190 18.74 17.27 -13.06
N LEU A 191 17.86 16.42 -13.57
CA LEU A 191 18.04 15.70 -14.83
C LEU A 191 16.89 16.08 -15.77
N ASP A 192 17.22 16.70 -16.88
CA ASP A 192 16.25 16.92 -17.95
C ASP A 192 16.23 15.68 -18.86
N GLY A 193 15.05 15.23 -19.25
CA GLY A 193 14.89 14.13 -20.20
C GLY A 193 15.31 14.53 -21.64
N PRO A 194 15.62 13.57 -22.50
CA PRO A 194 15.58 12.13 -22.27
C PRO A 194 16.80 11.62 -21.48
N ALA A 195 16.57 10.85 -20.45
CA ALA A 195 17.64 10.33 -19.60
C ALA A 195 17.35 8.93 -19.07
N ILE A 196 18.38 8.19 -18.70
CA ILE A 196 18.34 6.88 -18.05
C ILE A 196 19.14 6.97 -16.76
N VAL A 197 18.55 6.55 -15.66
CA VAL A 197 19.25 6.36 -14.38
C VAL A 197 19.32 4.87 -14.09
N GLU A 198 20.53 4.35 -13.99
CA GLU A 198 20.79 2.95 -13.68
C GLU A 198 21.11 2.77 -12.20
N GLU A 199 20.53 1.76 -11.62
CA GLU A 199 20.80 1.19 -10.31
C GLU A 199 21.09 -0.29 -10.48
N ASP A 200 21.76 -0.95 -9.54
CA ASP A 200 22.15 -2.36 -9.69
C ASP A 200 20.95 -3.31 -9.91
N SER A 201 19.80 -3.00 -9.33
CA SER A 201 18.59 -3.81 -9.42
C SER A 201 17.47 -3.21 -10.25
N SER A 202 17.63 -1.96 -10.74
CA SER A 202 16.58 -1.25 -11.46
C SER A 202 17.11 -0.26 -12.48
N THR A 203 16.22 0.21 -13.35
CA THR A 203 16.51 1.27 -14.32
C THR A 203 15.31 2.20 -14.41
N LEU A 204 15.53 3.50 -14.20
CA LEU A 204 14.55 4.54 -14.44
C LEU A 204 14.79 5.16 -15.82
N VAL A 205 13.75 5.22 -16.63
CA VAL A 205 13.74 5.98 -17.88
C VAL A 205 12.95 7.26 -17.66
N ILE A 206 13.54 8.38 -17.97
CA ILE A 206 12.97 9.74 -17.93
C ILE A 206 12.70 10.13 -19.37
N GLY A 207 11.44 10.31 -19.74
CA GLY A 207 11.03 10.66 -21.10
C GLY A 207 11.50 12.03 -21.53
N ALA A 208 11.44 12.33 -22.84
CA ALA A 208 11.90 13.59 -23.41
C ALA A 208 11.18 14.83 -22.85
N ARG A 209 9.93 14.67 -22.40
CA ARG A 209 9.11 15.72 -21.79
C ARG A 209 8.93 15.51 -20.29
N ALA A 210 10.02 15.16 -19.60
CA ALA A 210 10.03 14.97 -18.17
C ALA A 210 11.29 15.55 -17.54
N ARG A 211 11.18 15.95 -16.29
CA ARG A 211 12.30 16.49 -15.50
C ARG A 211 12.35 15.77 -14.16
N ALA A 212 13.52 15.38 -13.75
CA ALA A 212 13.72 14.68 -12.48
C ALA A 212 14.60 15.49 -11.53
N GLU A 213 14.30 15.38 -10.24
CA GLU A 213 15.08 15.97 -9.15
C GLU A 213 15.37 14.91 -8.08
N VAL A 214 16.59 14.93 -7.55
CA VAL A 214 17.04 14.04 -6.48
C VAL A 214 16.88 14.74 -5.14
N ASP A 215 16.07 14.17 -4.25
CA ASP A 215 15.83 14.72 -2.91
C ASP A 215 17.00 14.41 -1.94
N PRO A 216 17.05 15.02 -0.73
CA PRO A 216 18.09 14.77 0.27
C PRO A 216 18.19 13.30 0.74
N ARG A 217 17.18 12.47 0.52
CA ARG A 217 17.18 11.04 0.82
C ARG A 217 17.70 10.20 -0.35
N GLY A 218 18.00 10.84 -1.49
CA GLY A 218 18.39 10.18 -2.73
C GLY A 218 17.22 9.60 -3.52
N TRP A 219 15.97 9.97 -3.22
CA TRP A 219 14.81 9.60 -4.02
C TRP A 219 14.72 10.50 -5.24
N ILE A 220 14.27 9.97 -6.33
CA ILE A 220 14.12 10.69 -7.59
C ILE A 220 12.64 10.99 -7.81
N THR A 221 12.31 12.28 -7.85
CA THR A 221 10.98 12.74 -8.23
C THR A 221 11.02 13.16 -9.69
N VAL A 222 10.18 12.56 -10.52
CA VAL A 222 10.05 12.91 -11.95
C VAL A 222 8.75 13.65 -12.15
N GLU A 223 8.81 14.88 -12.63
CA GLU A 223 7.67 15.66 -13.08
C GLU A 223 7.45 15.40 -14.57
N LEU A 224 6.22 15.05 -14.94
CA LEU A 224 5.80 14.76 -16.30
C LEU A 224 5.14 15.99 -16.89
N GLU A 225 5.71 16.56 -17.94
CA GLU A 225 5.04 17.62 -18.69
C GLU A 225 3.89 17.02 -19.50
N GLY A 226 2.74 17.71 -19.48
CA GLY A 226 1.52 17.32 -20.16
C GLY A 226 1.59 17.38 -21.69
#